data_4d362ae298afa9fa577eb9154e40f3c6
#
_entry.id   4d362ae298afa9fa577eb9154e40f3c6
#
_cell.length_a   1.000
_cell.length_b   1.000
_cell.length_c   1.000
_cell.angle_alpha   90.00
_cell.angle_beta   90.00
_cell.angle_gamma   90.00
#
_symmetry.space_group_name_H-M   'P 1'
#
loop_
_entity.id
_entity.type
_entity.pdbx_description
1 polymer ?
#
loop_
_entity_poly.entity_id
_entity_poly.type
_entity_poly.pdbx_seq_one_letter_code
_entity_poly.pdbx_strand_id
1 'polypeptide(L)'
;YKAVILSGSPFSVRAEDAPHPDLSQIRGKLPLLAVCYGAQYLAHFNGGEVAPSNIREYGRANLSYIKAGEPFFEQVPEDSQVWMSHSDTIKKLPENAVRLASTKDVENAAYRIDGECTYAIQYHPEVYHSAHGAQMLENFLVRIAKVPQNFTPGAFVEDIVGELRDKLGNDRVVLGLSGGVDSTVAAVLLNKAIGANLFCIFVNNGLLRKNEFENVLHQYKDMGLNVK
;
A
#
# COMPACT_ATOMS: atom_id res chain seq x y z
N TYR A 1 0.30 0.29 15.13
CA TYR A 1 -0.42 0.59 13.89
C TYR A 1 -1.57 1.55 14.18
N LYS A 2 -1.91 2.44 13.24
CA LYS A 2 -3.00 3.43 13.38
C LYS A 2 -4.20 3.10 12.49
N ALA A 3 -3.98 2.39 11.39
CA ALA A 3 -4.99 1.88 10.47
C ALA A 3 -4.48 0.63 9.76
N VAL A 4 -5.38 -0.09 9.11
CA VAL A 4 -5.08 -1.28 8.33
C VAL A 4 -5.72 -1.17 6.96
N ILE A 5 -5.02 -1.61 5.92
CA ILE A 5 -5.57 -1.78 4.57
C ILE A 5 -5.44 -3.26 4.20
N LEU A 6 -6.56 -3.92 3.94
CA LEU A 6 -6.59 -5.25 3.32
C LEU A 6 -6.54 -5.07 1.81
N SER A 7 -5.47 -5.51 1.20
CA SER A 7 -5.25 -5.43 -0.24
C SER A 7 -6.08 -6.45 -1.03
N GLY A 8 -6.07 -6.33 -2.34
CA GLY A 8 -6.62 -7.32 -3.27
C GLY A 8 -5.86 -8.64 -3.27
N SER A 9 -6.49 -9.67 -3.84
CA SER A 9 -5.90 -10.99 -4.05
C SER A 9 -6.43 -11.56 -5.37
N PRO A 10 -5.67 -12.40 -6.10
CA PRO A 10 -6.15 -13.08 -7.28
C PRO A 10 -7.13 -14.24 -6.96
N PHE A 11 -7.27 -14.61 -5.69
CA PHE A 11 -8.18 -15.69 -5.28
C PHE A 11 -9.64 -15.26 -5.26
N SER A 12 -10.53 -16.24 -5.44
CA SER A 12 -11.94 -16.09 -5.06
C SER A 12 -12.10 -16.37 -3.57
N VAL A 13 -12.86 -15.55 -2.86
CA VAL A 13 -13.17 -15.79 -1.42
C VAL A 13 -13.95 -17.09 -1.18
N ARG A 14 -14.45 -17.71 -2.24
CA ARG A 14 -15.20 -18.98 -2.23
C ARG A 14 -14.30 -20.19 -2.46
N ALA A 15 -13.04 -19.99 -2.80
CA ALA A 15 -12.08 -21.08 -3.00
C ALA A 15 -11.58 -21.58 -1.63
N GLU A 16 -11.40 -22.89 -1.50
CA GLU A 16 -10.95 -23.53 -0.25
C GLU A 16 -9.52 -23.11 0.15
N ASP A 17 -8.69 -22.82 -0.84
CA ASP A 17 -7.29 -22.39 -0.66
C ASP A 17 -7.12 -20.86 -0.61
N ALA A 18 -8.23 -20.12 -0.56
CA ALA A 18 -8.18 -18.66 -0.48
C ALA A 18 -7.60 -18.17 0.85
N PRO A 19 -6.90 -17.02 0.88
CA PRO A 19 -6.41 -16.43 2.11
C PRO A 19 -7.54 -16.04 3.06
N HIS A 20 -7.49 -16.53 4.30
CA HIS A 20 -8.46 -16.21 5.35
C HIS A 20 -7.74 -15.51 6.53
N PRO A 21 -7.50 -14.18 6.45
CA PRO A 21 -6.85 -13.46 7.54
C PRO A 21 -7.73 -13.41 8.80
N ASP A 22 -7.13 -13.63 9.96
CA ASP A 22 -7.80 -13.37 11.24
C ASP A 22 -7.90 -11.86 11.49
N LEU A 23 -9.11 -11.32 11.45
CA LEU A 23 -9.38 -9.92 11.68
C LEU A 23 -9.84 -9.61 13.12
N SER A 24 -9.82 -10.57 14.03
CA SER A 24 -10.31 -10.44 15.41
C SER A 24 -9.60 -9.33 16.20
N GLN A 25 -8.34 -9.03 15.88
CA GLN A 25 -7.55 -7.98 16.50
C GLN A 25 -7.62 -6.65 15.75
N ILE A 26 -8.35 -6.57 14.64
CA ILE A 26 -8.42 -5.41 13.73
C ILE A 26 -9.82 -4.82 13.72
N ARG A 27 -10.84 -5.61 13.39
CA ARG A 27 -12.22 -5.17 13.25
C ARG A 27 -12.76 -4.56 14.56
N GLY A 28 -13.41 -3.42 14.42
CA GLY A 28 -13.96 -2.67 15.57
C GLY A 28 -12.91 -2.07 16.53
N LYS A 29 -11.60 -2.33 16.29
CA LYS A 29 -10.49 -1.81 17.11
C LYS A 29 -9.60 -0.82 16.39
N LEU A 30 -9.41 -1.01 15.10
CA LEU A 30 -8.63 -0.12 14.23
C LEU A 30 -9.45 0.28 13.01
N PRO A 31 -9.23 1.49 12.47
CA PRO A 31 -9.75 1.85 11.16
C PRO A 31 -9.27 0.86 10.10
N LEU A 32 -10.20 0.33 9.30
CA LEU A 32 -9.95 -0.70 8.31
C LEU A 32 -10.49 -0.27 6.95
N LEU A 33 -9.66 -0.29 5.92
CA LEU A 33 -10.05 -0.19 4.51
C LEU A 33 -9.80 -1.53 3.83
N ALA A 34 -10.82 -2.13 3.28
CA ALA A 34 -10.74 -3.38 2.53
C ALA A 34 -10.90 -3.10 1.02
N VAL A 35 -9.94 -3.54 0.23
CA VAL A 35 -9.85 -3.31 -1.22
C VAL A 35 -10.05 -4.63 -1.97
N CYS A 36 -10.93 -4.65 -2.96
CA CYS A 36 -11.19 -5.74 -3.88
C CYS A 36 -11.48 -7.07 -3.14
N TYR A 37 -10.52 -8.00 -3.10
CA TYR A 37 -10.64 -9.24 -2.33
C TYR A 37 -10.98 -8.99 -0.86
N GLY A 38 -10.36 -8.00 -0.23
CA GLY A 38 -10.65 -7.63 1.15
C GLY A 38 -12.11 -7.24 1.36
N ALA A 39 -12.71 -6.49 0.42
CA ALA A 39 -14.12 -6.14 0.44
C ALA A 39 -15.02 -7.37 0.28
N GLN A 40 -14.69 -8.25 -0.65
CA GLN A 40 -15.41 -9.53 -0.82
C GLN A 40 -15.31 -10.42 0.41
N TYR A 41 -14.11 -10.50 1.01
CA TYR A 41 -13.86 -11.24 2.24
C TYR A 41 -14.76 -10.74 3.38
N LEU A 42 -14.79 -9.42 3.63
CA LEU A 42 -15.67 -8.85 4.64
C LEU A 42 -17.15 -9.12 4.37
N ALA A 43 -17.60 -9.02 3.13
CA ALA A 43 -18.99 -9.31 2.78
C ALA A 43 -19.32 -10.78 3.03
N HIS A 44 -18.50 -11.70 2.50
CA HIS A 44 -18.75 -13.15 2.54
C HIS A 44 -18.79 -13.68 3.99
N PHE A 45 -17.83 -13.33 4.81
CA PHE A 45 -17.71 -13.83 6.19
C PHE A 45 -18.57 -13.08 7.23
N ASN A 46 -19.36 -12.09 6.78
CA ASN A 46 -20.29 -11.36 7.66
C ASN A 46 -21.76 -11.48 7.23
N GLY A 47 -22.10 -12.55 6.52
CA GLY A 47 -23.50 -12.85 6.15
C GLY A 47 -23.99 -12.16 4.87
N GLY A 48 -23.08 -11.54 4.11
CA GLY A 48 -23.34 -11.12 2.74
C GLY A 48 -23.19 -12.25 1.73
N GLU A 49 -23.34 -11.94 0.46
CA GLU A 49 -23.23 -12.92 -0.64
C GLU A 49 -22.23 -12.41 -1.68
N VAL A 50 -21.26 -13.26 -2.00
CA VAL A 50 -20.30 -13.06 -3.10
C VAL A 50 -20.47 -14.17 -4.11
N ALA A 51 -20.68 -13.82 -5.36
CA ALA A 51 -20.93 -14.77 -6.44
C ALA A 51 -20.13 -14.36 -7.71
N PRO A 52 -19.94 -15.28 -8.66
CA PRO A 52 -19.35 -14.93 -9.94
C PRO A 52 -20.11 -13.79 -10.60
N SER A 53 -19.39 -12.81 -11.12
CA SER A 53 -20.00 -11.79 -11.96
C SER A 53 -20.37 -12.39 -13.32
N ASN A 54 -21.57 -12.09 -13.82
CA ASN A 54 -21.99 -12.45 -15.18
C ASN A 54 -21.21 -11.66 -16.23
N ILE A 55 -20.63 -10.53 -15.84
CA ILE A 55 -19.78 -9.66 -16.65
C ILE A 55 -18.43 -9.62 -15.95
N ARG A 56 -17.37 -10.05 -16.63
CA ARG A 56 -16.01 -9.90 -16.11
C ARG A 56 -15.67 -8.41 -16.08
N GLU A 57 -15.62 -7.86 -14.88
CA GLU A 57 -15.35 -6.44 -14.68
C GLU A 57 -13.86 -6.20 -14.57
N TYR A 58 -13.25 -5.99 -15.73
CA TYR A 58 -11.85 -5.60 -15.86
C TYR A 58 -11.77 -4.31 -16.65
N GLY A 59 -11.23 -3.27 -16.02
CA GLY A 59 -11.02 -1.98 -16.66
C GLY A 59 -11.72 -0.81 -16.00
N ARG A 60 -12.04 0.18 -16.81
CA ARG A 60 -12.63 1.44 -16.35
C ARG A 60 -14.12 1.27 -16.10
N ALA A 61 -14.57 1.77 -14.95
CA ALA A 61 -15.96 1.96 -14.61
C ALA A 61 -16.15 3.36 -13.99
N ASN A 62 -17.35 3.92 -14.11
CA ASN A 62 -17.65 5.20 -13.47
C ASN A 62 -18.62 4.98 -12.31
N LEU A 63 -18.41 5.70 -11.21
CA LEU A 63 -19.33 5.70 -10.08
C LEU A 63 -20.66 6.34 -10.53
N SER A 64 -21.73 5.58 -10.48
CA SER A 64 -23.09 6.05 -10.85
C SER A 64 -23.91 6.51 -9.64
N TYR A 65 -23.44 6.21 -8.45
CA TYR A 65 -24.03 6.62 -7.18
C TYR A 65 -22.91 6.79 -6.15
N ILE A 66 -22.96 7.88 -5.41
CA ILE A 66 -22.15 8.14 -4.21
C ILE A 66 -23.10 8.61 -3.11
N LYS A 67 -23.01 8.00 -1.93
CA LYS A 67 -23.79 8.41 -0.77
C LYS A 67 -23.37 9.81 -0.31
N ALA A 68 -24.30 10.74 -0.32
CA ALA A 68 -24.04 12.11 0.10
C ALA A 68 -23.61 12.21 1.58
N GLY A 69 -22.65 13.11 1.84
CA GLY A 69 -22.13 13.37 3.19
C GLY A 69 -21.19 12.28 3.74
N GLU A 70 -20.77 11.33 2.92
CA GLU A 70 -19.87 10.26 3.35
C GLU A 70 -18.40 10.75 3.31
N PRO A 71 -17.66 10.77 4.44
CA PRO A 71 -16.31 11.31 4.51
C PRO A 71 -15.31 10.64 3.56
N PHE A 72 -15.52 9.36 3.26
CA PHE A 72 -14.64 8.60 2.34
C PHE A 72 -14.66 9.19 0.92
N PHE A 73 -15.79 9.78 0.51
CA PHE A 73 -15.97 10.38 -0.81
C PHE A 73 -15.91 11.92 -0.81
N GLU A 74 -15.42 12.54 0.26
CA GLU A 74 -15.29 13.99 0.29
C GLU A 74 -14.35 14.46 -0.84
N GLN A 75 -14.78 15.47 -1.60
CA GLN A 75 -14.08 15.99 -2.80
C GLN A 75 -13.91 14.97 -3.95
N VAL A 76 -14.63 13.86 -3.92
CA VAL A 76 -14.71 12.92 -5.04
C VAL A 76 -15.97 13.25 -5.86
N PRO A 77 -15.83 13.69 -7.12
CA PRO A 77 -16.97 13.99 -7.97
C PRO A 77 -17.84 12.75 -8.24
N GLU A 78 -19.13 12.96 -8.42
CA GLU A 78 -19.99 11.96 -9.07
C GLU A 78 -19.44 11.65 -10.46
N ASP A 79 -19.69 10.44 -10.94
CA ASP A 79 -19.14 9.93 -12.20
C ASP A 79 -17.60 9.78 -12.24
N SER A 80 -16.93 9.79 -11.09
CA SER A 80 -15.49 9.53 -11.00
C SER A 80 -15.14 8.15 -11.56
N GLN A 81 -14.12 8.12 -12.44
CA GLN A 81 -13.60 6.87 -12.98
C GLN A 81 -12.85 6.08 -11.89
N VAL A 82 -13.15 4.79 -11.79
CA VAL A 82 -12.49 3.81 -10.95
C VAL A 82 -12.02 2.61 -11.77
N TRP A 83 -11.03 1.88 -11.27
CA TRP A 83 -10.51 0.69 -11.94
C TRP A 83 -11.01 -0.58 -11.28
N MET A 84 -11.71 -1.39 -12.05
CA MET A 84 -12.19 -2.71 -11.66
C MET A 84 -11.23 -3.81 -12.11
N SER A 85 -11.04 -4.84 -11.27
CA SER A 85 -10.19 -6.00 -11.59
C SER A 85 -10.63 -7.21 -10.77
N HIS A 86 -11.83 -7.72 -11.06
CA HIS A 86 -12.40 -8.86 -10.31
C HIS A 86 -13.33 -9.73 -11.16
N SER A 87 -13.37 -11.02 -10.83
CA SER A 87 -14.27 -12.01 -11.43
C SER A 87 -15.50 -12.29 -10.58
N ASP A 88 -15.39 -12.10 -9.27
CA ASP A 88 -16.50 -12.24 -8.33
C ASP A 88 -17.03 -10.85 -7.94
N THR A 89 -18.31 -10.75 -7.63
CA THR A 89 -18.97 -9.50 -7.23
C THR A 89 -19.79 -9.70 -5.96
N ILE A 90 -19.93 -8.63 -5.17
CA ILE A 90 -20.72 -8.63 -3.95
C ILE A 90 -22.18 -8.41 -4.33
N LYS A 91 -22.98 -9.48 -4.29
CA LYS A 91 -24.42 -9.47 -4.62
C LYS A 91 -25.27 -8.95 -3.48
N LYS A 92 -24.91 -9.33 -2.25
CA LYS A 92 -25.65 -8.91 -1.04
C LYS A 92 -24.66 -8.43 0.02
N LEU A 93 -24.94 -7.27 0.59
CA LEU A 93 -24.18 -6.76 1.73
C LEU A 93 -24.59 -7.46 3.04
N PRO A 94 -23.69 -7.50 4.05
CA PRO A 94 -24.08 -7.84 5.42
C PRO A 94 -25.20 -6.95 5.94
N GLU A 95 -26.02 -7.44 6.89
CA GLU A 95 -27.17 -6.69 7.42
C GLU A 95 -26.78 -5.34 8.06
N ASN A 96 -25.60 -5.28 8.69
CA ASN A 96 -25.08 -4.07 9.29
C ASN A 96 -24.19 -3.23 8.35
N ALA A 97 -24.27 -3.45 7.05
CA ALA A 97 -23.50 -2.70 6.07
C ALA A 97 -24.35 -1.62 5.39
N VAL A 98 -23.73 -0.48 5.14
CA VAL A 98 -24.33 0.65 4.42
C VAL A 98 -23.62 0.82 3.09
N ARG A 99 -24.38 0.73 1.99
CA ARG A 99 -23.82 1.01 0.64
C ARG A 99 -23.41 2.47 0.52
N LEU A 100 -22.22 2.69 0.03
CA LEU A 100 -21.62 4.01 -0.15
C LEU A 100 -21.52 4.44 -1.61
N ALA A 101 -21.26 3.50 -2.52
CA ALA A 101 -21.18 3.80 -3.95
C ALA A 101 -21.56 2.58 -4.80
N SER A 102 -21.98 2.87 -6.03
CA SER A 102 -22.31 1.89 -7.08
C SER A 102 -21.66 2.33 -8.40
N THR A 103 -21.46 1.38 -9.30
CA THR A 103 -21.27 1.64 -10.73
C THR A 103 -22.50 1.17 -11.48
N LYS A 104 -22.51 1.33 -12.82
CA LYS A 104 -23.60 0.81 -13.66
C LYS A 104 -23.79 -0.70 -13.51
N ASP A 105 -22.69 -1.43 -13.35
CA ASP A 105 -22.68 -2.91 -13.39
C ASP A 105 -22.45 -3.52 -11.99
N VAL A 106 -21.88 -2.76 -11.04
CA VAL A 106 -21.63 -3.19 -9.64
C VAL A 106 -22.46 -2.37 -8.66
N GLU A 107 -23.50 -2.98 -8.14
CA GLU A 107 -24.40 -2.32 -7.19
C GLU A 107 -23.67 -1.99 -5.88
N ASN A 108 -22.85 -2.88 -5.37
CA ASN A 108 -22.12 -2.75 -4.11
C ASN A 108 -20.63 -2.45 -4.34
N ALA A 109 -20.35 -1.35 -5.09
CA ALA A 109 -18.98 -0.96 -5.42
C ALA A 109 -18.21 -0.42 -4.21
N ALA A 110 -18.89 0.18 -3.22
CA ALA A 110 -18.33 0.57 -1.95
C ALA A 110 -19.38 0.48 -0.83
N TYR A 111 -18.92 0.11 0.36
CA TYR A 111 -19.77 0.05 1.55
C TYR A 111 -18.96 0.29 2.83
N ARG A 112 -19.62 0.56 3.94
CA ARG A 112 -19.05 0.54 5.28
C ARG A 112 -19.85 -0.36 6.21
N ILE A 113 -19.23 -0.81 7.27
CA ILE A 113 -19.91 -1.55 8.34
C ILE A 113 -20.38 -0.53 9.38
N ASP A 114 -21.67 -0.56 9.68
CA ASP A 114 -22.25 0.34 10.67
C ASP A 114 -21.77 -0.02 12.09
N GLY A 115 -21.48 1.01 12.89
CA GLY A 115 -20.90 0.82 14.23
C GLY A 115 -19.40 0.52 14.26
N GLU A 116 -18.72 0.41 13.10
CA GLU A 116 -17.28 0.20 12.99
C GLU A 116 -16.65 1.25 12.08
N CYS A 117 -15.36 1.54 12.29
CA CYS A 117 -14.55 2.34 11.35
C CYS A 117 -13.99 1.43 10.25
N THR A 118 -14.89 0.73 9.54
CA THR A 118 -14.55 -0.27 8.51
C THR A 118 -15.21 0.10 7.19
N TYR A 119 -14.38 0.36 6.20
CA TYR A 119 -14.75 0.73 4.83
C TYR A 119 -14.30 -0.37 3.86
N ALA A 120 -15.05 -0.56 2.80
CA ALA A 120 -14.78 -1.58 1.80
C ALA A 120 -15.11 -1.08 0.40
N ILE A 121 -14.22 -1.32 -0.54
CA ILE A 121 -14.34 -0.92 -1.94
C ILE A 121 -13.98 -2.09 -2.87
N GLN A 122 -14.76 -2.28 -3.92
CA GLN A 122 -14.56 -3.36 -4.89
C GLN A 122 -13.48 -3.01 -5.92
N TYR A 123 -13.24 -1.74 -6.17
CA TYR A 123 -12.27 -1.21 -7.12
C TYR A 123 -10.92 -0.88 -6.46
N HIS A 124 -9.92 -0.57 -7.28
CA HIS A 124 -8.55 -0.32 -6.90
C HIS A 124 -8.24 1.20 -6.87
N PRO A 125 -8.25 1.86 -5.71
CA PRO A 125 -7.94 3.28 -5.60
C PRO A 125 -6.45 3.57 -5.78
N GLU A 126 -5.60 2.57 -5.57
CA GLU A 126 -4.14 2.69 -5.62
C GLU A 126 -3.57 2.81 -7.03
N VAL A 127 -4.34 2.41 -8.05
CA VAL A 127 -3.88 2.49 -9.43
C VAL A 127 -4.21 3.84 -10.07
N TYR A 128 -3.33 4.35 -10.92
CA TYR A 128 -3.48 5.66 -11.55
C TYR A 128 -4.74 5.79 -12.44
N HIS A 129 -5.34 4.68 -12.86
CA HIS A 129 -6.59 4.66 -13.62
C HIS A 129 -7.84 5.02 -12.77
N SER A 130 -7.73 4.98 -11.45
CA SER A 130 -8.75 5.50 -10.54
C SER A 130 -8.50 7.00 -10.35
N ALA A 131 -9.24 7.84 -11.09
CA ALA A 131 -8.95 9.26 -11.23
C ALA A 131 -8.86 10.02 -9.90
N HIS A 132 -9.70 9.65 -8.91
CA HIS A 132 -9.71 10.25 -7.56
C HIS A 132 -9.30 9.23 -6.48
N GLY A 133 -8.56 8.18 -6.85
CA GLY A 133 -8.13 7.13 -5.93
C GLY A 133 -7.24 7.66 -4.81
N ALA A 134 -6.30 8.54 -5.12
CA ALA A 134 -5.45 9.21 -4.13
C ALA A 134 -6.28 10.03 -3.12
N GLN A 135 -7.32 10.74 -3.56
CA GLN A 135 -8.21 11.49 -2.68
C GLN A 135 -9.00 10.56 -1.74
N MET A 136 -9.49 9.42 -2.24
CA MET A 136 -10.18 8.42 -1.40
C MET A 136 -9.25 7.83 -0.33
N LEU A 137 -8.01 7.52 -0.70
CA LEU A 137 -7.00 7.04 0.25
C LEU A 137 -6.63 8.10 1.28
N GLU A 138 -6.48 9.35 0.88
CA GLU A 138 -6.25 10.48 1.78
C GLU A 138 -7.42 10.66 2.75
N ASN A 139 -8.66 10.63 2.23
CA ASN A 139 -9.86 10.73 3.07
C ASN A 139 -9.90 9.61 4.12
N PHE A 140 -9.57 8.37 3.72
CA PHE A 140 -9.50 7.27 4.69
C PHE A 140 -8.39 7.48 5.72
N LEU A 141 -7.17 7.73 5.29
CA LEU A 141 -6.01 7.79 6.19
C LEU A 141 -6.05 9.02 7.09
N VAL A 142 -6.32 10.20 6.51
CA VAL A 142 -6.20 11.47 7.21
C VAL A 142 -7.48 11.86 7.91
N ARG A 143 -8.63 11.80 7.22
CA ARG A 143 -9.91 12.29 7.76
C ARG A 143 -10.61 11.27 8.63
N ILE A 144 -10.62 10.00 8.23
CA ILE A 144 -11.32 8.92 8.94
C ILE A 144 -10.42 8.30 10.01
N ALA A 145 -9.26 7.77 9.62
CA ALA A 145 -8.35 7.07 10.52
C ALA A 145 -7.47 7.99 11.37
N LYS A 146 -7.45 9.31 11.08
CA LYS A 146 -6.65 10.32 11.81
C LYS A 146 -5.17 9.97 11.91
N VAL A 147 -4.61 9.37 10.86
CA VAL A 147 -3.18 9.05 10.80
C VAL A 147 -2.39 10.35 10.71
N PRO A 148 -1.42 10.60 11.60
CA PRO A 148 -0.60 11.80 11.54
C PRO A 148 0.25 11.81 10.27
N GLN A 149 0.30 12.97 9.60
CA GLN A 149 1.09 13.19 8.38
C GLN A 149 2.51 13.64 8.72
N ASN A 150 3.20 12.89 9.55
CA ASN A 150 4.57 13.20 10.00
C ASN A 150 5.66 12.39 9.28
N PHE A 151 5.27 11.50 8.39
CA PHE A 151 6.23 10.76 7.56
C PHE A 151 6.68 11.62 6.39
N THR A 152 7.95 12.00 6.40
CA THR A 152 8.62 12.63 5.27
C THR A 152 9.88 11.84 4.94
N PRO A 153 10.40 11.87 3.70
CA PRO A 153 11.67 11.22 3.38
C PRO A 153 12.83 11.65 4.28
N GLY A 154 12.86 12.94 4.68
CA GLY A 154 13.86 13.47 5.60
C GLY A 154 13.74 12.87 7.00
N ALA A 155 12.54 12.89 7.60
CA ALA A 155 12.28 12.30 8.91
C ALA A 155 12.59 10.80 8.91
N PHE A 156 12.18 10.07 7.86
CA PHE A 156 12.51 8.65 7.72
C PHE A 156 14.03 8.39 7.72
N VAL A 157 14.81 9.21 7.00
CA VAL A 157 16.27 9.07 6.98
C VAL A 157 16.86 9.32 8.37
N GLU A 158 16.38 10.34 9.09
CA GLU A 158 16.84 10.65 10.45
C GLU A 158 16.52 9.52 11.42
N ASP A 159 15.30 8.99 11.39
CA ASP A 159 14.86 7.88 12.23
C ASP A 159 15.70 6.62 11.98
N ILE A 160 15.87 6.21 10.71
CA ILE A 160 16.69 5.04 10.35
C ILE A 160 18.16 5.21 10.74
N VAL A 161 18.73 6.40 10.53
CA VAL A 161 20.11 6.68 10.93
C VAL A 161 20.26 6.61 12.45
N GLY A 162 19.26 7.08 13.20
CA GLY A 162 19.20 6.94 14.66
C GLY A 162 19.15 5.48 15.09
N GLU A 163 18.22 4.70 14.57
CA GLU A 163 18.09 3.26 14.86
C GLU A 163 19.37 2.48 14.53
N LEU A 164 19.99 2.76 13.37
CA LEU A 164 21.24 2.13 12.96
C LEU A 164 22.39 2.48 13.92
N ARG A 165 22.48 3.73 14.37
CA ARG A 165 23.49 4.18 15.32
C ARG A 165 23.34 3.49 16.68
N ASP A 166 22.11 3.40 17.18
CA ASP A 166 21.82 2.74 18.45
C ASP A 166 22.11 1.23 18.40
N LYS A 167 21.77 0.61 17.26
CA LYS A 167 21.96 -0.85 17.07
C LYS A 167 23.41 -1.24 16.85
N LEU A 168 24.17 -0.44 16.09
CA LEU A 168 25.54 -0.77 15.69
C LEU A 168 26.60 -0.20 16.67
N GLY A 169 26.31 0.91 17.33
CA GLY A 169 27.25 1.54 18.25
C GLY A 169 28.63 1.78 17.61
N ASN A 170 29.65 1.09 18.13
CA ASN A 170 31.03 1.14 17.65
C ASN A 170 31.42 -0.03 16.73
N ASP A 171 30.46 -0.84 16.31
CA ASP A 171 30.73 -1.98 15.44
C ASP A 171 31.23 -1.54 14.06
N ARG A 172 32.02 -2.41 13.44
CA ARG A 172 32.50 -2.24 12.07
C ARG A 172 31.59 -3.03 11.13
N VAL A 173 31.16 -2.38 10.07
CA VAL A 173 30.27 -2.98 9.06
C VAL A 173 30.98 -3.08 7.73
N VAL A 174 30.85 -4.23 7.07
CA VAL A 174 31.26 -4.44 5.69
C VAL A 174 30.04 -4.53 4.81
N LEU A 175 30.00 -3.75 3.74
CA LEU A 175 28.89 -3.72 2.78
C LEU A 175 29.40 -3.98 1.36
N GLY A 176 28.84 -5.01 0.70
CA GLY A 176 29.04 -5.23 -0.73
C GLY A 176 28.19 -4.26 -1.55
N LEU A 177 28.83 -3.52 -2.46
CA LEU A 177 28.17 -2.62 -3.38
C LEU A 177 27.96 -3.28 -4.74
N SER A 178 26.77 -3.14 -5.31
CA SER A 178 26.44 -3.67 -6.64
C SER A 178 26.44 -2.61 -7.75
N GLY A 179 26.62 -1.34 -7.41
CA GLY A 179 26.39 -0.22 -8.34
C GLY A 179 24.90 0.17 -8.49
N GLY A 180 23.98 -0.58 -7.88
CA GLY A 180 22.54 -0.32 -7.92
C GLY A 180 22.07 0.62 -6.80
N VAL A 181 20.80 1.09 -6.94
CA VAL A 181 20.19 2.06 -6.03
C VAL A 181 20.14 1.53 -4.59
N ASP A 182 19.69 0.31 -4.37
CA ASP A 182 19.45 -0.25 -3.03
C ASP A 182 20.73 -0.32 -2.21
N SER A 183 21.81 -0.87 -2.78
CA SER A 183 23.11 -0.94 -2.11
C SER A 183 23.71 0.44 -1.85
N THR A 184 23.47 1.39 -2.75
CA THR A 184 23.92 2.78 -2.59
C THR A 184 23.16 3.48 -1.45
N VAL A 185 21.85 3.33 -1.38
CA VAL A 185 21.02 3.88 -0.28
C VAL A 185 21.46 3.27 1.05
N ALA A 186 21.65 1.96 1.12
CA ALA A 186 22.15 1.29 2.33
C ALA A 186 23.52 1.84 2.76
N ALA A 187 24.46 2.04 1.81
CA ALA A 187 25.77 2.61 2.09
C ALA A 187 25.69 4.03 2.66
N VAL A 188 24.84 4.88 2.06
CA VAL A 188 24.69 6.28 2.52
C VAL A 188 24.07 6.33 3.92
N LEU A 189 23.03 5.53 4.20
CA LEU A 189 22.42 5.47 5.54
C LEU A 189 23.40 4.96 6.60
N LEU A 190 24.11 3.88 6.32
CA LEU A 190 25.13 3.33 7.20
C LEU A 190 26.29 4.34 7.42
N ASN A 191 26.77 5.00 6.36
CA ASN A 191 27.81 6.01 6.47
C ASN A 191 27.37 7.19 7.36
N LYS A 192 26.12 7.64 7.25
CA LYS A 192 25.56 8.66 8.15
C LYS A 192 25.46 8.18 9.61
N ALA A 193 25.22 6.89 9.83
CA ALA A 193 25.10 6.32 11.17
C ALA A 193 26.45 6.07 11.85
N ILE A 194 27.38 5.41 11.19
CA ILE A 194 28.65 4.89 11.78
C ILE A 194 29.93 5.42 11.12
N GLY A 195 29.82 6.24 10.09
CA GLY A 195 30.96 6.95 9.46
C GLY A 195 32.12 6.02 9.06
N ALA A 196 33.29 6.27 9.62
CA ALA A 196 34.54 5.55 9.31
C ALA A 196 34.51 4.05 9.66
N ASN A 197 33.51 3.58 10.41
CA ASN A 197 33.34 2.16 10.72
C ASN A 197 32.64 1.38 9.58
N LEU A 198 32.20 2.06 8.53
CA LEU A 198 31.68 1.43 7.32
C LEU A 198 32.81 1.17 6.32
N PHE A 199 32.93 -0.07 5.87
CA PHE A 199 33.83 -0.50 4.81
C PHE A 199 33.01 -1.02 3.64
N CYS A 200 33.03 -0.31 2.51
CA CYS A 200 32.34 -0.72 1.30
C CYS A 200 33.28 -1.47 0.36
N ILE A 201 32.81 -2.56 -0.23
CA ILE A 201 33.55 -3.35 -1.23
C ILE A 201 32.75 -3.32 -2.53
N PHE A 202 33.40 -2.84 -3.61
CA PHE A 202 32.83 -2.85 -4.96
C PHE A 202 33.71 -3.71 -5.86
N VAL A 203 33.12 -4.81 -6.37
CA VAL A 203 33.87 -5.80 -7.13
C VAL A 203 33.68 -5.61 -8.64
N ASN A 204 34.78 -5.42 -9.36
CA ASN A 204 34.77 -5.50 -10.82
C ASN A 204 34.96 -6.97 -11.25
N ASN A 205 33.86 -7.60 -11.64
CA ASN A 205 33.82 -8.99 -12.12
C ASN A 205 34.03 -9.11 -13.63
N GLY A 206 34.36 -8.01 -14.32
CA GLY A 206 34.56 -7.97 -15.77
C GLY A 206 33.28 -7.99 -16.62
N LEU A 207 32.08 -8.01 -15.99
CA LEU A 207 30.79 -8.02 -16.69
C LEU A 207 30.04 -6.68 -16.61
N LEU A 208 30.69 -5.67 -16.04
CA LEU A 208 30.13 -4.32 -15.95
C LEU A 208 30.13 -3.65 -17.34
N ARG A 209 29.24 -2.68 -17.51
CA ARG A 209 29.18 -1.88 -18.74
C ARG A 209 30.46 -1.08 -18.93
N LYS A 210 30.72 -0.63 -20.16
CA LYS A 210 31.89 0.18 -20.48
C LYS A 210 31.96 1.42 -19.57
N ASN A 211 33.06 1.60 -18.87
CA ASN A 211 33.35 2.69 -17.92
C ASN A 211 32.41 2.74 -16.68
N GLU A 212 31.58 1.71 -16.46
CA GLU A 212 30.64 1.69 -15.33
C GLU A 212 31.39 1.63 -14.00
N PHE A 213 32.43 0.82 -13.93
CA PHE A 213 33.22 0.66 -12.71
C PHE A 213 33.85 2.00 -12.24
N GLU A 214 34.52 2.71 -13.14
CA GLU A 214 35.13 3.99 -12.86
C GLU A 214 34.11 5.06 -12.50
N ASN A 215 32.98 5.13 -13.23
CA ASN A 215 31.93 6.09 -12.97
C ASN A 215 31.29 5.88 -11.62
N VAL A 216 30.97 4.64 -11.26
CA VAL A 216 30.37 4.29 -9.96
C VAL A 216 31.35 4.54 -8.82
N LEU A 217 32.61 4.21 -8.97
CA LEU A 217 33.63 4.52 -7.97
C LEU A 217 33.78 6.03 -7.73
N HIS A 218 33.71 6.84 -8.79
CA HIS A 218 33.76 8.28 -8.68
C HIS A 218 32.54 8.81 -7.87
N GLN A 219 31.34 8.35 -8.22
CA GLN A 219 30.12 8.72 -7.50
C GLN A 219 30.18 8.34 -6.03
N TYR A 220 30.67 7.16 -5.69
CA TYR A 220 30.80 6.74 -4.30
C TYR A 220 31.82 7.60 -3.51
N LYS A 221 32.91 8.01 -4.13
CA LYS A 221 33.87 8.96 -3.53
C LYS A 221 33.24 10.32 -3.27
N ASP A 222 32.45 10.83 -4.22
CA ASP A 222 31.73 12.09 -4.07
C ASP A 222 30.69 12.04 -2.94
N MET A 223 30.13 10.85 -2.66
CA MET A 223 29.26 10.60 -1.50
C MET A 223 30.00 10.43 -0.17
N GLY A 224 31.33 10.50 -0.17
CA GLY A 224 32.17 10.33 1.03
C GLY A 224 32.25 8.89 1.54
N LEU A 225 31.97 7.89 0.68
CA LEU A 225 32.04 6.48 1.05
C LEU A 225 33.47 5.95 0.99
N ASN A 226 33.86 5.16 2.01
CA ASN A 226 35.11 4.42 2.01
C ASN A 226 34.96 3.12 1.22
N VAL A 227 35.31 3.16 -0.06
CA VAL A 227 35.15 2.04 -1.00
C VAL A 227 36.51 1.47 -1.38
N LYS A 228 36.61 0.14 -1.31
CA LYS A 228 37.76 -0.63 -1.79
C LYS A 228 37.36 -1.54 -2.93
#